data_262804661edf2715c74de5bcbe6eea4e
#
_entry.id   262804661edf2715c74de5bcbe6eea4e
#
_cell.length_a   1.000
_cell.length_b   1.000
_cell.length_c   1.000
_cell.angle_alpha   90.00
_cell.angle_beta   90.00
_cell.angle_gamma   90.00
#
_symmetry.space_group_name_H-M   'P 1'
#
loop_
_entity.id
_entity.type
_entity.pdbx_description
1 polymer ?
#
loop_
_entity_poly.entity_id
_entity_poly.type
_entity_poly.pdbx_seq_one_letter_code
_entity_poly.pdbx_strand_id
1 'polypeptide(L)'
;MLDLEPATRVLARIVEGVNDDQLTAPTPCPGATVGDLLGHVDGLSMAFTAAARKERLAGATGRSSADASPLGDDWRTRIPRRLAGLAAAWRDESAWTGMTHAGGVDLPAEVAGVVALDEVIVHGWDIAVSSDQRYSCEPEQLQAAFGFVQVTVAQNPHGSQGLFGPPVPVREDAPPLDRLIGLTGRDPAWRGAKCRPLTPDP
;
A
#
# COMPACT_ATOMS: atom_id res chain seq x y z
N MET A 1 -1.77 -9.41 -18.76
CA MET A 1 -1.58 -9.76 -17.34
C MET A 1 -0.81 -8.62 -16.70
N LEU A 2 -1.29 -8.10 -15.59
CA LEU A 2 -0.68 -6.96 -14.90
C LEU A 2 0.62 -7.41 -14.19
N ASP A 3 1.73 -6.69 -14.41
CA ASP A 3 3.02 -6.97 -13.74
C ASP A 3 3.15 -6.10 -12.48
N LEU A 4 3.34 -6.72 -11.32
CA LEU A 4 3.51 -6.03 -10.04
C LEU A 4 4.97 -5.57 -9.82
N GLU A 5 5.93 -6.05 -10.62
CA GLU A 5 7.36 -5.81 -10.35
C GLU A 5 7.74 -4.33 -10.33
N PRO A 6 7.31 -3.46 -11.26
CA PRO A 6 7.70 -2.06 -11.20
C PRO A 6 7.29 -1.38 -9.88
N ALA A 7 6.06 -1.61 -9.38
CA ALA A 7 5.59 -1.03 -8.12
C ALA A 7 6.33 -1.62 -6.89
N THR A 8 6.51 -2.94 -6.85
CA THR A 8 7.24 -3.60 -5.75
C THR A 8 8.70 -3.17 -5.69
N ARG A 9 9.32 -2.91 -6.85
CA ARG A 9 10.70 -2.40 -6.94
C ARG A 9 10.81 -0.96 -6.43
N VAL A 10 9.82 -0.12 -6.74
CA VAL A 10 9.77 1.26 -6.20
C VAL A 10 9.65 1.21 -4.68
N LEU A 11 8.69 0.43 -4.15
CA LEU A 11 8.50 0.29 -2.71
C LEU A 11 9.74 -0.29 -2.02
N ALA A 12 10.41 -1.29 -2.60
CA ALA A 12 11.64 -1.86 -2.05
C ALA A 12 12.74 -0.80 -1.86
N ARG A 13 12.95 0.07 -2.86
CA ARG A 13 13.91 1.19 -2.75
C ARG A 13 13.52 2.20 -1.67
N ILE A 14 12.22 2.48 -1.53
CA ILE A 14 11.72 3.37 -0.48
C ILE A 14 12.00 2.75 0.89
N VAL A 15 11.71 1.46 1.08
CA VAL A 15 12.01 0.72 2.31
C VAL A 15 13.50 0.82 2.66
N GLU A 16 14.39 0.59 1.71
CA GLU A 16 15.84 0.71 1.89
C GLU A 16 16.30 2.12 2.31
N GLY A 17 15.56 3.16 1.84
CA GLY A 17 15.86 4.56 2.13
C GLY A 17 15.31 5.08 3.48
N VAL A 18 14.52 4.31 4.21
CA VAL A 18 14.00 4.72 5.53
C VAL A 18 15.08 4.62 6.59
N ASN A 19 15.29 5.68 7.38
CA ASN A 19 16.20 5.69 8.53
C ASN A 19 15.51 5.21 9.81
N ASP A 20 16.27 4.71 10.78
CA ASP A 20 15.72 4.20 12.05
C ASP A 20 15.00 5.27 12.87
N ASP A 21 15.47 6.51 12.84
CA ASP A 21 14.83 7.64 13.51
C ASP A 21 13.49 8.06 12.90
N GLN A 22 13.20 7.61 11.69
CA GLN A 22 11.92 7.84 11.00
C GLN A 22 10.85 6.79 11.33
N LEU A 23 11.19 5.68 11.96
CA LEU A 23 10.24 4.58 12.23
C LEU A 23 9.04 5.00 13.09
N THR A 24 9.22 6.00 13.96
CA THR A 24 8.15 6.55 14.80
C THR A 24 7.44 7.76 14.18
N ALA A 25 7.84 8.18 12.97
CA ALA A 25 7.22 9.31 12.30
C ALA A 25 5.76 9.01 11.92
N PRO A 26 4.86 10.01 12.00
CA PRO A 26 3.48 9.86 11.57
C PRO A 26 3.40 9.66 10.05
N THR A 27 2.31 9.04 9.60
CA THR A 27 2.04 8.81 8.18
C THR A 27 0.69 9.39 7.77
N PRO A 28 0.40 9.50 6.45
CA PRO A 28 -0.93 9.85 5.96
C PRO A 28 -2.00 8.80 6.33
N CYS A 29 -1.60 7.57 6.61
CA CYS A 29 -2.50 6.52 7.09
C CYS A 29 -2.83 6.78 8.57
N PRO A 30 -4.09 7.10 8.93
CA PRO A 30 -4.44 7.52 10.28
C PRO A 30 -4.08 6.47 11.35
N GLY A 31 -3.38 6.91 12.38
CA GLY A 31 -3.01 6.06 13.52
C GLY A 31 -1.82 5.11 13.28
N ALA A 32 -1.18 5.17 12.10
CA ALA A 32 -0.02 4.36 11.78
C ALA A 32 1.27 5.19 11.71
N THR A 33 2.34 4.68 12.29
CA THR A 33 3.71 5.16 12.10
C THR A 33 4.36 4.53 10.85
N VAL A 34 5.51 5.03 10.44
CA VAL A 34 6.31 4.42 9.37
C VAL A 34 6.65 2.96 9.71
N GLY A 35 7.04 2.68 10.96
CA GLY A 35 7.33 1.32 11.42
C GLY A 35 6.12 0.39 11.33
N ASP A 36 4.92 0.88 11.67
CA ASP A 36 3.68 0.12 11.54
C ASP A 36 3.38 -0.21 10.07
N LEU A 37 3.55 0.76 9.16
CA LEU A 37 3.34 0.53 7.72
C LEU A 37 4.38 -0.43 7.13
N LEU A 38 5.64 -0.37 7.56
CA LEU A 38 6.66 -1.34 7.16
C LEU A 38 6.29 -2.76 7.61
N GLY A 39 5.80 -2.92 8.84
CA GLY A 39 5.29 -4.19 9.34
C GLY A 39 4.06 -4.68 8.56
N HIS A 40 3.17 -3.75 8.18
CA HIS A 40 2.01 -4.04 7.34
C HIS A 40 2.45 -4.51 5.95
N VAL A 41 3.36 -3.80 5.27
CA VAL A 41 3.91 -4.16 3.96
C VAL A 41 4.58 -5.54 4.00
N ASP A 42 5.28 -5.85 5.08
CA ASP A 42 5.88 -7.17 5.30
C ASP A 42 4.82 -8.28 5.33
N GLY A 43 3.76 -8.08 6.11
CA GLY A 43 2.65 -9.01 6.26
C GLY A 43 1.84 -9.18 4.97
N LEU A 44 1.45 -8.07 4.31
CA LEU A 44 0.70 -8.13 3.06
C LEU A 44 1.48 -8.81 1.93
N SER A 45 2.80 -8.60 1.86
CA SER A 45 3.64 -9.27 0.87
C SER A 45 3.59 -10.79 1.01
N MET A 46 3.54 -11.31 2.23
CA MET A 46 3.35 -12.74 2.48
C MET A 46 1.93 -13.20 2.14
N ALA A 47 0.92 -12.45 2.59
CA ALA A 47 -0.47 -12.82 2.39
C ALA A 47 -0.83 -12.89 0.89
N PHE A 48 -0.46 -11.88 0.11
CA PHE A 48 -0.73 -11.87 -1.33
C PHE A 48 0.18 -12.80 -2.13
N THR A 49 1.37 -13.16 -1.64
CA THR A 49 2.18 -14.24 -2.23
C THR A 49 1.47 -15.59 -2.05
N ALA A 50 0.94 -15.87 -0.87
CA ALA A 50 0.15 -17.07 -0.63
C ALA A 50 -1.14 -17.09 -1.46
N ALA A 51 -1.82 -15.95 -1.56
CA ALA A 51 -3.00 -15.80 -2.41
C ALA A 51 -2.72 -16.15 -3.88
N ALA A 52 -1.60 -15.66 -4.45
CA ALA A 52 -1.17 -16.02 -5.80
C ALA A 52 -0.98 -17.53 -5.98
N ARG A 53 -0.45 -18.20 -4.97
CA ARG A 53 -0.21 -19.66 -4.97
C ARG A 53 -1.43 -20.50 -4.57
N LYS A 54 -2.58 -19.84 -4.29
CA LYS A 54 -3.80 -20.51 -3.77
C LYS A 54 -3.58 -21.21 -2.42
N GLU A 55 -2.60 -20.75 -1.64
CA GLU A 55 -2.28 -21.26 -0.31
C GLU A 55 -3.07 -20.50 0.76
N ARG A 56 -3.52 -21.18 1.81
CA ARG A 56 -4.09 -20.55 3.01
C ARG A 56 -3.03 -20.45 4.08
N LEU A 57 -2.71 -19.24 4.52
CA LEU A 57 -1.80 -19.03 5.64
C LEU A 57 -2.50 -19.42 6.95
N ALA A 58 -1.91 -20.37 7.69
CA ALA A 58 -2.39 -20.71 9.02
C ALA A 58 -2.26 -19.49 9.96
N GLY A 59 -3.36 -19.08 10.59
CA GLY A 59 -3.38 -17.95 11.53
C GLY A 59 -3.58 -16.56 10.90
N ALA A 60 -3.79 -16.48 9.58
CA ALA A 60 -4.21 -15.24 8.91
C ALA A 60 -5.71 -14.97 9.16
N THR A 61 -6.10 -14.77 10.40
CA THR A 61 -7.40 -14.19 10.75
C THR A 61 -7.29 -12.69 10.49
N GLY A 62 -8.08 -12.18 9.53
CA GLY A 62 -8.25 -10.80 9.08
C GLY A 62 -7.71 -9.71 10.00
N ARG A 63 -6.38 -9.66 10.19
CA ARG A 63 -5.75 -8.68 11.07
C ARG A 63 -5.72 -7.35 10.32
N SER A 64 -6.34 -6.37 10.91
CA SER A 64 -6.26 -4.97 10.48
C SER A 64 -4.80 -4.51 10.43
N SER A 65 -4.52 -3.51 9.60
CA SER A 65 -3.23 -2.79 9.54
C SER A 65 -2.70 -2.34 10.92
N ALA A 66 -3.55 -2.27 11.93
CA ALA A 66 -3.19 -1.95 13.32
C ALA A 66 -2.46 -3.10 14.07
N ASP A 67 -2.46 -4.32 13.53
CA ASP A 67 -1.82 -5.50 14.15
C ASP A 67 -0.44 -5.77 13.51
N ALA A 68 0.39 -4.73 13.34
CA ALA A 68 1.75 -4.89 12.84
C ALA A 68 2.54 -5.88 13.70
N SER A 69 3.10 -6.92 13.09
CA SER A 69 4.09 -7.77 13.76
C SER A 69 5.31 -6.90 14.10
N PRO A 70 6.01 -7.18 15.22
CA PRO A 70 7.25 -6.47 15.53
C PRO A 70 8.16 -6.45 14.29
N LEU A 71 8.65 -5.27 13.91
CA LEU A 71 9.38 -5.08 12.65
C LEU A 71 10.65 -5.96 12.56
N GLY A 72 11.28 -6.29 13.71
CA GLY A 72 12.52 -7.08 13.76
C GLY A 72 13.71 -6.36 13.12
N ASP A 73 14.94 -6.77 13.41
CA ASP A 73 16.14 -6.04 12.98
C ASP A 73 16.49 -6.23 11.50
N ASP A 74 15.97 -7.27 10.86
CA ASP A 74 16.26 -7.66 9.47
C ASP A 74 15.30 -7.06 8.44
N TRP A 75 14.42 -6.15 8.84
CA TRP A 75 13.34 -5.63 7.99
C TRP A 75 13.83 -5.02 6.67
N ARG A 76 14.98 -4.34 6.68
CA ARG A 76 15.57 -3.71 5.48
C ARG A 76 15.97 -4.69 4.38
N THR A 77 16.25 -5.94 4.73
CA THR A 77 16.57 -7.01 3.76
C THR A 77 15.38 -7.93 3.52
N ARG A 78 14.59 -8.17 4.55
CA ARG A 78 13.44 -9.07 4.51
C ARG A 78 12.31 -8.52 3.64
N ILE A 79 11.92 -7.24 3.85
CA ILE A 79 10.79 -6.64 3.12
C ILE A 79 11.08 -6.56 1.62
N PRO A 80 12.21 -6.03 1.12
CA PRO A 80 12.52 -6.05 -0.31
C PRO A 80 12.50 -7.46 -0.92
N ARG A 81 13.02 -8.46 -0.20
CA ARG A 81 12.98 -9.86 -0.66
C ARG A 81 11.55 -10.40 -0.77
N ARG A 82 10.66 -10.06 0.19
CA ARG A 82 9.24 -10.46 0.15
C ARG A 82 8.49 -9.76 -0.97
N LEU A 83 8.73 -8.48 -1.21
CA LEU A 83 8.18 -7.73 -2.34
C LEU A 83 8.59 -8.33 -3.69
N ALA A 84 9.85 -8.75 -3.83
CA ALA A 84 10.30 -9.47 -5.03
C ALA A 84 9.60 -10.84 -5.17
N GLY A 85 9.39 -11.55 -4.07
CA GLY A 85 8.63 -12.80 -4.03
C GLY A 85 7.17 -12.62 -4.42
N LEU A 86 6.53 -11.53 -3.96
CA LEU A 86 5.18 -11.13 -4.34
C LEU A 86 5.08 -10.92 -5.86
N ALA A 87 5.94 -10.08 -6.43
CA ALA A 87 5.95 -9.84 -7.87
C ALA A 87 6.16 -11.13 -8.67
N ALA A 88 7.10 -11.98 -8.25
CA ALA A 88 7.37 -13.26 -8.92
C ALA A 88 6.16 -14.21 -8.87
N ALA A 89 5.43 -14.26 -7.75
CA ALA A 89 4.26 -15.13 -7.62
C ALA A 89 3.11 -14.71 -8.55
N TRP A 90 2.90 -13.40 -8.75
CA TRP A 90 1.86 -12.87 -9.62
C TRP A 90 2.23 -12.85 -11.11
N ARG A 91 3.42 -13.34 -11.50
CA ARG A 91 3.76 -13.56 -12.92
C ARG A 91 3.19 -14.87 -13.48
N ASP A 92 2.77 -15.79 -12.62
CA ASP A 92 2.11 -17.01 -13.07
C ASP A 92 0.67 -16.69 -13.50
N GLU A 93 0.28 -17.11 -14.70
CA GLU A 93 -1.08 -16.91 -15.21
C GLU A 93 -2.14 -17.57 -14.31
N SER A 94 -1.82 -18.70 -13.69
CA SER A 94 -2.71 -19.39 -12.76
C SER A 94 -3.00 -18.60 -11.49
N ALA A 95 -2.12 -17.66 -11.11
CA ALA A 95 -2.35 -16.75 -9.98
C ALA A 95 -3.60 -15.88 -10.20
N TRP A 96 -3.92 -15.53 -11.45
CA TRP A 96 -5.00 -14.61 -11.81
C TRP A 96 -6.35 -15.29 -12.06
N THR A 97 -6.42 -16.63 -12.01
CA THR A 97 -7.64 -17.38 -12.35
C THR A 97 -8.31 -17.99 -11.13
N GLY A 98 -9.65 -18.17 -11.21
CA GLY A 98 -10.43 -18.82 -10.15
C GLY A 98 -10.51 -18.01 -8.87
N MET A 99 -10.69 -18.71 -7.74
CA MET A 99 -10.80 -18.11 -6.42
C MET A 99 -9.49 -18.20 -5.65
N THR A 100 -9.28 -17.26 -4.74
CA THR A 100 -8.18 -17.29 -3.77
C THR A 100 -8.64 -16.75 -2.43
N HIS A 101 -7.73 -16.69 -1.45
CA HIS A 101 -8.02 -16.21 -0.10
C HIS A 101 -7.01 -15.12 0.28
N ALA A 102 -7.51 -13.92 0.63
CA ALA A 102 -6.71 -12.83 1.16
C ALA A 102 -7.55 -12.00 2.14
N GLY A 103 -6.92 -11.38 3.13
CA GLY A 103 -7.60 -10.51 4.09
C GLY A 103 -8.72 -11.20 4.91
N GLY A 104 -8.67 -12.54 5.03
CA GLY A 104 -9.70 -13.30 5.75
C GLY A 104 -10.94 -13.65 4.91
N VAL A 105 -10.98 -13.33 3.62
CA VAL A 105 -12.11 -13.58 2.72
C VAL A 105 -11.70 -14.34 1.46
N ASP A 106 -12.64 -15.12 0.91
CA ASP A 106 -12.49 -15.73 -0.41
C ASP A 106 -12.96 -14.72 -1.48
N LEU A 107 -12.13 -14.50 -2.51
CA LEU A 107 -12.40 -13.53 -3.57
C LEU A 107 -11.83 -14.01 -4.92
N PRO A 108 -12.30 -13.45 -6.05
CA PRO A 108 -11.68 -13.73 -7.35
C PRO A 108 -10.19 -13.36 -7.34
N ALA A 109 -9.37 -14.24 -7.91
CA ALA A 109 -7.92 -14.06 -7.89
C ALA A 109 -7.47 -12.80 -8.64
N GLU A 110 -8.13 -12.44 -9.74
CA GLU A 110 -7.88 -11.20 -10.46
C GLU A 110 -8.11 -9.96 -9.58
N VAL A 111 -9.12 -9.98 -8.72
CA VAL A 111 -9.37 -8.89 -7.76
C VAL A 111 -8.26 -8.86 -6.71
N ALA A 112 -7.85 -10.03 -6.18
CA ALA A 112 -6.78 -10.10 -5.20
C ALA A 112 -5.44 -9.53 -5.74
N GLY A 113 -5.12 -9.79 -7.01
CA GLY A 113 -3.93 -9.25 -7.66
C GLY A 113 -3.95 -7.72 -7.80
N VAL A 114 -5.12 -7.15 -8.13
CA VAL A 114 -5.27 -5.68 -8.22
C VAL A 114 -5.26 -5.04 -6.83
N VAL A 115 -5.86 -5.68 -5.83
CA VAL A 115 -5.76 -5.22 -4.42
C VAL A 115 -4.31 -5.25 -3.95
N ALA A 116 -3.56 -6.32 -4.25
CA ALA A 116 -2.13 -6.39 -3.89
C ALA A 116 -1.32 -5.24 -4.51
N LEU A 117 -1.61 -4.89 -5.78
CA LEU A 117 -0.97 -3.76 -6.44
C LEU A 117 -1.35 -2.43 -5.77
N ASP A 118 -2.62 -2.22 -5.47
CA ASP A 118 -3.12 -1.01 -4.82
C ASP A 118 -2.46 -0.80 -3.45
N GLU A 119 -2.39 -1.83 -2.62
CA GLU A 119 -1.70 -1.81 -1.33
C GLU A 119 -0.22 -1.41 -1.47
N VAL A 120 0.47 -1.97 -2.46
CA VAL A 120 1.88 -1.63 -2.73
C VAL A 120 2.04 -0.17 -3.15
N ILE A 121 1.14 0.36 -3.99
CA ILE A 121 1.18 1.73 -4.48
C ILE A 121 0.86 2.71 -3.35
N VAL A 122 -0.26 2.51 -2.66
CA VAL A 122 -0.77 3.46 -1.66
C VAL A 122 0.16 3.51 -0.45
N HIS A 123 0.54 2.36 0.11
CA HIS A 123 1.48 2.34 1.24
C HIS A 123 2.91 2.69 0.85
N GLY A 124 3.30 2.43 -0.41
CA GLY A 124 4.55 2.94 -0.96
C GLY A 124 4.61 4.46 -0.96
N TRP A 125 3.51 5.12 -1.35
CA TRP A 125 3.38 6.56 -1.28
C TRP A 125 3.35 7.06 0.17
N ASP A 126 2.56 6.43 1.05
CA ASP A 126 2.48 6.77 2.48
C ASP A 126 3.88 6.79 3.13
N ILE A 127 4.68 5.71 2.93
CA ILE A 127 6.04 5.60 3.48
C ILE A 127 6.97 6.63 2.85
N ALA A 128 6.91 6.82 1.53
CA ALA A 128 7.79 7.76 0.83
C ALA A 128 7.62 9.18 1.35
N VAL A 129 6.37 9.70 1.42
CA VAL A 129 6.13 11.08 1.89
C VAL A 129 6.45 11.26 3.39
N SER A 130 6.33 10.18 4.18
CA SER A 130 6.65 10.19 5.61
C SER A 130 8.14 10.15 5.89
N SER A 131 8.94 9.65 4.94
CA SER A 131 10.40 9.55 5.02
C SER A 131 11.13 10.57 4.12
N ASP A 132 10.44 11.63 3.67
CA ASP A 132 10.99 12.68 2.79
C ASP A 132 11.55 12.14 1.47
N GLN A 133 11.01 11.04 0.95
CA GLN A 133 11.39 10.43 -0.31
C GLN A 133 10.38 10.78 -1.42
N ARG A 134 10.85 10.78 -2.67
CA ARG A 134 9.98 10.95 -3.84
C ARG A 134 9.33 9.61 -4.20
N TYR A 135 8.03 9.66 -4.54
CA TYR A 135 7.30 8.51 -5.05
C TYR A 135 6.96 8.70 -6.53
N SER A 136 7.04 7.63 -7.30
CA SER A 136 6.55 7.56 -8.68
C SER A 136 5.96 6.18 -8.95
N CYS A 137 4.95 6.12 -9.82
CA CYS A 137 4.30 4.88 -10.23
C CYS A 137 4.23 4.85 -11.76
N GLU A 138 4.43 3.68 -12.35
CA GLU A 138 4.28 3.51 -13.80
C GLU A 138 2.82 3.69 -14.21
N PRO A 139 2.55 4.31 -15.40
CA PRO A 139 1.18 4.65 -15.82
C PRO A 139 0.21 3.47 -15.88
N GLU A 140 0.66 2.31 -16.34
CA GLU A 140 -0.18 1.11 -16.45
C GLU A 140 -0.65 0.63 -15.07
N GLN A 141 0.24 0.58 -14.09
CA GLN A 141 -0.06 0.16 -12.73
C GLN A 141 -0.95 1.17 -12.01
N LEU A 142 -0.65 2.47 -12.22
CA LEU A 142 -1.46 3.54 -11.68
C LEU A 142 -2.89 3.48 -12.23
N GLN A 143 -3.07 3.21 -13.52
CA GLN A 143 -4.37 3.06 -14.14
C GLN A 143 -5.15 1.86 -13.58
N ALA A 144 -4.49 0.72 -13.37
CA ALA A 144 -5.13 -0.46 -12.81
C ALA A 144 -5.61 -0.23 -11.36
N ALA A 145 -4.77 0.35 -10.50
CA ALA A 145 -5.13 0.72 -9.14
C ALA A 145 -6.27 1.75 -9.13
N PHE A 146 -6.18 2.78 -10.00
CA PHE A 146 -7.21 3.81 -10.11
C PHE A 146 -8.58 3.23 -10.47
N GLY A 147 -8.64 2.30 -11.43
CA GLY A 147 -9.88 1.62 -11.82
C GLY A 147 -10.51 0.85 -10.65
N PHE A 148 -9.71 0.13 -9.88
CA PHE A 148 -10.17 -0.60 -8.69
C PHE A 148 -10.69 0.36 -7.61
N VAL A 149 -9.93 1.39 -7.28
CA VAL A 149 -10.30 2.36 -6.24
C VAL A 149 -11.57 3.12 -6.62
N GLN A 150 -11.72 3.55 -7.88
CA GLN A 150 -12.94 4.22 -8.34
C GLN A 150 -14.19 3.37 -8.14
N VAL A 151 -14.15 2.08 -8.49
CA VAL A 151 -15.28 1.16 -8.31
C VAL A 151 -15.59 0.97 -6.82
N THR A 152 -14.55 0.77 -6.00
CA THR A 152 -14.69 0.57 -4.56
C THR A 152 -15.31 1.79 -3.88
N VAL A 153 -14.84 2.99 -4.21
CA VAL A 153 -15.34 4.26 -3.64
C VAL A 153 -16.77 4.56 -4.12
N ALA A 154 -17.10 4.29 -5.39
CA ALA A 154 -18.45 4.46 -5.89
C ALA A 154 -19.48 3.58 -5.12
N GLN A 155 -19.07 2.40 -4.69
CA GLN A 155 -19.88 1.50 -3.86
C GLN A 155 -19.89 1.90 -2.39
N ASN A 156 -18.85 2.58 -1.91
CA ASN A 156 -18.65 2.95 -0.51
C ASN A 156 -18.19 4.41 -0.37
N PRO A 157 -19.05 5.40 -0.65
CA PRO A 157 -18.65 6.83 -0.72
C PRO A 157 -18.23 7.43 0.63
N HIS A 158 -18.53 6.75 1.73
CA HIS A 158 -18.11 7.16 3.09
C HIS A 158 -16.87 6.42 3.61
N GLY A 159 -16.17 5.71 2.72
CA GLY A 159 -15.02 4.87 3.04
C GLY A 159 -15.37 3.40 3.16
N SER A 160 -14.38 2.54 3.01
CA SER A 160 -14.47 1.07 3.12
C SER A 160 -13.67 0.62 4.33
N GLN A 161 -14.35 0.09 5.33
CA GLN A 161 -13.66 -0.38 6.55
C GLN A 161 -12.55 -1.39 6.20
N GLY A 162 -11.33 -1.09 6.63
CA GLY A 162 -10.17 -1.94 6.40
C GLY A 162 -9.47 -1.74 5.04
N LEU A 163 -9.99 -0.85 4.16
CA LEU A 163 -9.35 -0.48 2.88
C LEU A 163 -9.08 1.02 2.81
N PHE A 164 -10.12 1.84 2.68
CA PHE A 164 -9.98 3.27 2.41
C PHE A 164 -10.78 4.14 3.38
N GLY A 165 -10.23 5.31 3.73
CA GLY A 165 -10.98 6.38 4.36
C GLY A 165 -11.98 7.04 3.40
N PRO A 166 -12.83 7.97 3.90
CA PRO A 166 -13.65 8.82 3.03
C PRO A 166 -12.77 9.60 2.04
N PRO A 167 -13.14 9.69 0.75
CA PRO A 167 -12.35 10.41 -0.24
C PRO A 167 -12.07 11.86 0.16
N VAL A 168 -10.83 12.30 -0.06
CA VAL A 168 -10.42 13.70 0.04
C VAL A 168 -10.59 14.35 -1.33
N PRO A 169 -11.27 15.50 -1.43
CA PRO A 169 -11.43 16.20 -2.69
C PRO A 169 -10.09 16.62 -3.31
N VAL A 170 -9.87 16.24 -4.56
CA VAL A 170 -8.71 16.62 -5.36
C VAL A 170 -9.19 17.21 -6.69
N ARG A 171 -8.49 18.22 -7.21
CA ARG A 171 -8.85 18.84 -8.50
C ARG A 171 -8.82 17.80 -9.63
N GLU A 172 -9.72 17.94 -10.59
CA GLU A 172 -9.82 17.01 -11.75
C GLU A 172 -8.57 17.05 -12.64
N ASP A 173 -7.89 18.22 -12.70
CA ASP A 173 -6.67 18.45 -13.47
C ASP A 173 -5.38 18.12 -12.69
N ALA A 174 -5.49 17.63 -11.45
CA ALA A 174 -4.34 17.18 -10.67
C ALA A 174 -3.68 15.94 -11.27
N PRO A 175 -2.39 15.71 -10.97
CA PRO A 175 -1.69 14.50 -11.39
C PRO A 175 -2.48 13.23 -11.06
N PRO A 176 -2.48 12.20 -11.92
CA PRO A 176 -3.24 10.97 -11.70
C PRO A 176 -2.94 10.28 -10.35
N LEU A 177 -1.68 10.33 -9.90
CA LEU A 177 -1.31 9.79 -8.60
C LEU A 177 -2.01 10.56 -7.45
N ASP A 178 -2.02 11.89 -7.48
CA ASP A 178 -2.68 12.69 -6.45
C ASP A 178 -4.18 12.40 -6.40
N ARG A 179 -4.80 12.21 -7.55
CA ARG A 179 -6.21 11.83 -7.65
C ARG A 179 -6.47 10.44 -7.07
N LEU A 180 -5.61 9.46 -7.34
CA LEU A 180 -5.68 8.13 -6.73
C LEU A 180 -5.59 8.24 -5.20
N ILE A 181 -4.56 8.93 -4.71
CA ILE A 181 -4.31 9.12 -3.27
C ILE A 181 -5.50 9.79 -2.57
N GLY A 182 -6.08 10.83 -3.20
CA GLY A 182 -7.30 11.47 -2.68
C GLY A 182 -8.49 10.51 -2.57
N LEU A 183 -8.70 9.65 -3.57
CA LEU A 183 -9.77 8.64 -3.54
C LEU A 183 -9.60 7.63 -2.40
N THR A 184 -8.37 7.33 -1.99
CA THR A 184 -8.09 6.42 -0.85
C THR A 184 -8.20 7.10 0.52
N GLY A 185 -8.66 8.35 0.57
CA GLY A 185 -8.86 9.10 1.81
C GLY A 185 -7.61 9.79 2.35
N ARG A 186 -6.55 9.90 1.56
CA ARG A 186 -5.32 10.61 1.92
C ARG A 186 -5.29 11.99 1.28
N ASP A 187 -4.71 12.96 1.98
CA ASP A 187 -4.44 14.29 1.42
C ASP A 187 -3.13 14.26 0.60
N PRO A 188 -3.16 14.46 -0.72
CA PRO A 188 -1.94 14.50 -1.55
C PRO A 188 -0.97 15.63 -1.17
N ALA A 189 -1.48 16.65 -0.49
CA ALA A 189 -0.67 17.75 0.05
C ALA A 189 -0.08 17.44 1.42
N TRP A 190 -0.32 16.24 1.97
CA TRP A 190 0.20 15.85 3.28
C TRP A 190 1.72 16.03 3.38
N ARG A 191 2.16 16.62 4.48
CA ARG A 191 3.58 16.79 4.82
C ARG A 191 3.76 16.39 6.28
N GLY A 192 4.80 15.65 6.58
CA GLY A 192 5.17 15.29 7.95
C GLY A 192 5.29 16.51 8.86
N ALA A 193 5.23 16.33 10.15
CA ALA A 193 5.22 17.38 11.18
C ALA A 193 6.42 18.37 11.11
N LYS A 194 7.46 18.05 10.34
CA LYS A 194 8.66 18.91 10.18
C LYS A 194 8.47 20.12 9.25
N CYS A 195 7.37 20.19 8.49
CA CYS A 195 7.15 21.26 7.49
C CYS A 195 6.02 22.23 7.87
N ARG A 196 5.79 22.47 9.14
CA ARG A 196 4.95 23.61 9.55
C ARG A 196 5.82 24.86 9.61
N PRO A 197 5.65 25.84 8.69
CA PRO A 197 6.32 27.12 8.84
C PRO A 197 5.87 27.71 10.17
N LEU A 198 6.83 28.14 10.97
CA LEU A 198 6.56 28.98 12.15
C LEU A 198 5.84 30.21 11.64
N THR A 199 4.53 30.31 11.85
CA THR A 199 3.83 31.58 11.76
C THR A 199 4.45 32.46 12.82
N PRO A 200 4.99 33.66 12.47
CA PRO A 200 5.41 34.60 13.49
C PRO A 200 4.18 34.95 14.32
N ASP A 201 4.28 34.82 15.63
CA ASP A 201 3.30 35.32 16.59
C ASP A 201 3.15 36.84 16.40
N PRO A 202 1.92 37.36 16.52
CA PRO A 202 1.63 38.78 16.34
C PRO A 202 2.23 39.66 17.43
#